data_9590feef123c52d61d22ecbacd01e51f
#
_entry.id   9590feef123c52d61d22ecbacd01e51f
#
_cell.length_a   1.000
_cell.length_b   1.000
_cell.length_c   1.000
_cell.angle_alpha   90.00
_cell.angle_beta   90.00
_cell.angle_gamma   90.00
#
_symmetry.space_group_name_H-M   'P 1'
#
loop_
_entity.id
_entity.type
_entity.pdbx_description
1 polymer ?
#
loop_
_entity_poly.entity_id
_entity_poly.type
_entity_poly.pdbx_seq_one_letter_code
_entity_poly.pdbx_strand_id
1 'polypeptide(L)'
;TATTYGELIERAGPAGERHATTLSLALDMKNSSRQIRTAGGGLRGAAAVLRQEMTTLVAALRAADLTPSEWLTPGEVAVILRGAYDPAIAATLERHGELGRDLATAGPVALTESWDHLRSDSAHHAVLWISEWPRSMVYPGFLAPLLLSTGIQRTFSLVCTPIRSDQAARDIRKKKTEYISDAAQRAKIGQIEDASQTAEYQDVLQQEADLTAGHGVLRYTGLISVSAPTVDELEAAVSAVEQAAIQASCETRRLVGQQAQAFAVAALPLCRSV
;
A
#
# COMPACT_ATOMS: atom_id res chain seq x y z
N THR A 1 38.23 0.36 -8.94
CA THR A 1 37.58 -0.26 -7.74
C THR A 1 36.03 -0.25 -7.83
N ALA A 2 35.39 0.83 -8.21
CA ALA A 2 33.92 0.87 -8.40
C ALA A 2 33.47 0.01 -9.58
N THR A 3 34.21 0.00 -10.68
CA THR A 3 33.96 -0.83 -11.87
C THR A 3 34.08 -2.32 -11.54
N THR A 4 35.12 -2.69 -10.78
CA THR A 4 35.34 -4.08 -10.35
C THR A 4 34.24 -4.59 -9.40
N TYR A 5 33.66 -3.71 -8.58
CA TYR A 5 32.57 -4.07 -7.70
C TYR A 5 31.25 -4.24 -8.48
N GLY A 6 31.01 -3.42 -9.48
CA GLY A 6 29.88 -3.57 -10.41
C GLY A 6 29.95 -4.90 -11.20
N GLU A 7 31.14 -5.23 -11.73
CA GLU A 7 31.37 -6.48 -12.44
C GLU A 7 31.21 -7.73 -11.54
N LEU A 8 31.58 -7.62 -10.25
CA LEU A 8 31.40 -8.69 -9.27
C LEU A 8 29.91 -8.92 -8.96
N ILE A 9 29.13 -7.82 -8.82
CA ILE A 9 27.67 -7.91 -8.61
C ILE A 9 26.99 -8.49 -9.84
N GLU A 10 27.37 -8.10 -11.03
CA GLU A 10 26.83 -8.67 -12.28
C GLU A 10 27.19 -10.16 -12.45
N ARG A 11 28.40 -10.57 -12.06
CA ARG A 11 28.84 -11.98 -12.11
C ARG A 11 28.24 -12.84 -11.01
N ALA A 12 28.07 -12.31 -9.82
CA ALA A 12 27.45 -13.02 -8.71
C ALA A 12 25.96 -13.33 -8.93
N GLY A 13 25.37 -12.69 -9.93
CA GLY A 13 23.92 -12.75 -10.14
C GLY A 13 23.17 -12.02 -9.02
N PRO A 14 21.86 -12.19 -8.91
CA PRO A 14 21.04 -11.51 -7.88
C PRO A 14 21.22 -12.19 -6.51
N ALA A 15 22.45 -12.18 -5.98
CA ALA A 15 22.73 -12.60 -4.60
C ALA A 15 22.31 -11.55 -3.57
N GLY A 16 21.95 -10.34 -4.02
CA GLY A 16 21.42 -9.27 -3.19
C GLY A 16 19.90 -9.21 -3.27
N GLU A 17 19.27 -8.94 -2.15
CA GLU A 17 17.83 -8.63 -2.12
C GLU A 17 17.56 -7.35 -2.92
N ARG A 18 16.60 -7.43 -3.80
CA ARG A 18 16.21 -6.30 -4.65
C ARG A 18 14.99 -5.62 -4.05
N HIS A 19 15.11 -4.32 -3.83
CA HIS A 19 14.00 -3.47 -3.43
C HIS A 19 13.53 -2.66 -4.63
N ALA A 20 12.26 -2.81 -4.97
CA ALA A 20 11.61 -2.01 -6.00
C ALA A 20 10.42 -1.26 -5.40
N THR A 21 10.27 0.01 -5.77
CA THR A 21 9.10 0.82 -5.38
C THR A 21 8.27 1.09 -6.62
N THR A 22 7.00 0.68 -6.58
CA THR A 22 6.04 0.92 -7.66
C THR A 22 4.99 1.91 -7.18
N LEU A 23 4.78 2.99 -7.93
CA LEU A 23 3.69 3.94 -7.71
C LEU A 23 2.56 3.64 -8.70
N SER A 24 1.36 3.45 -8.18
CA SER A 24 0.16 3.22 -8.99
C SER A 24 -0.83 4.36 -8.79
N LEU A 25 -1.45 4.81 -9.87
CA LEU A 25 -2.46 5.85 -9.86
C LEU A 25 -3.76 5.30 -10.46
N ALA A 26 -4.85 5.39 -9.71
CA ALA A 26 -6.18 5.04 -10.18
C ALA A 26 -7.10 6.27 -10.20
N LEU A 27 -7.90 6.37 -11.24
CA LEU A 27 -8.93 7.40 -11.36
C LEU A 27 -10.27 6.86 -10.85
N ASP A 28 -10.83 7.51 -9.83
CA ASP A 28 -12.21 7.26 -9.42
C ASP A 28 -13.17 7.84 -10.46
N MET A 29 -13.72 6.96 -11.30
CA MET A 29 -14.63 7.31 -12.39
C MET A 29 -15.89 8.03 -11.91
N LYS A 30 -16.40 7.70 -10.73
CA LYS A 30 -17.61 8.28 -10.15
C LYS A 30 -17.36 9.71 -9.69
N ASN A 31 -16.32 9.90 -8.89
CA ASN A 31 -15.94 11.22 -8.37
C ASN A 31 -15.45 12.16 -9.48
N SER A 32 -14.80 11.62 -10.52
CA SER A 32 -14.28 12.37 -11.67
C SER A 32 -15.28 12.50 -12.82
N SER A 33 -16.53 12.08 -12.65
CA SER A 33 -17.53 11.98 -13.73
C SER A 33 -17.78 13.33 -14.48
N ARG A 34 -17.70 14.44 -13.77
CA ARG A 34 -17.82 15.78 -14.37
C ARG A 34 -16.63 16.10 -15.27
N GLN A 35 -15.40 15.89 -14.80
CA GLN A 35 -14.17 16.12 -15.55
C GLN A 35 -14.12 15.22 -16.79
N ILE A 36 -14.47 13.94 -16.62
CA ILE A 36 -14.53 12.96 -17.72
C ILE A 36 -15.50 13.41 -18.81
N ARG A 37 -16.68 13.89 -18.45
CA ARG A 37 -17.67 14.42 -19.43
C ARG A 37 -17.13 15.64 -20.17
N THR A 38 -16.49 16.58 -19.45
CA THR A 38 -15.88 17.76 -20.06
C THR A 38 -14.73 17.40 -21.01
N ALA A 39 -13.98 16.33 -20.72
CA ALA A 39 -12.87 15.84 -21.53
C ALA A 39 -13.29 14.92 -22.71
N GLY A 40 -14.58 14.88 -23.04
CA GLY A 40 -15.11 14.11 -24.18
C GLY A 40 -15.89 12.85 -23.81
N GLY A 41 -16.05 12.55 -22.52
CA GLY A 41 -16.86 11.44 -22.00
C GLY A 41 -16.25 10.04 -22.23
N GLY A 42 -16.89 9.02 -21.65
CA GLY A 42 -16.50 7.62 -21.78
C GLY A 42 -15.04 7.32 -21.45
N LEU A 43 -14.50 6.26 -22.01
CA LEU A 43 -13.11 5.86 -21.80
C LEU A 43 -12.10 6.89 -22.35
N ARG A 44 -12.45 7.56 -23.43
CA ARG A 44 -11.59 8.61 -24.02
C ARG A 44 -11.40 9.79 -23.08
N GLY A 45 -12.49 10.26 -22.49
CA GLY A 45 -12.47 11.34 -21.49
C GLY A 45 -11.74 10.89 -20.20
N ALA A 46 -11.97 9.66 -19.74
CA ALA A 46 -11.28 9.11 -18.59
C ALA A 46 -9.76 9.02 -18.81
N ALA A 47 -9.33 8.55 -19.99
CA ALA A 47 -7.92 8.50 -20.34
C ALA A 47 -7.27 9.90 -20.45
N ALA A 48 -8.02 10.91 -20.87
CA ALA A 48 -7.52 12.29 -20.91
C ALA A 48 -7.33 12.86 -19.50
N VAL A 49 -8.30 12.65 -18.61
CA VAL A 49 -8.21 13.06 -17.19
C VAL A 49 -7.06 12.31 -16.51
N LEU A 50 -6.96 10.99 -16.68
CA LEU A 50 -5.87 10.21 -16.08
C LEU A 50 -4.49 10.72 -16.51
N ARG A 51 -4.30 11.02 -17.80
CA ARG A 51 -3.03 11.59 -18.29
C ARG A 51 -2.69 12.93 -17.64
N GLN A 52 -3.69 13.76 -17.39
CA GLN A 52 -3.49 15.01 -16.67
C GLN A 52 -3.03 14.76 -15.23
N GLU A 53 -3.69 13.84 -14.53
CA GLU A 53 -3.33 13.45 -13.16
C GLU A 53 -1.92 12.83 -13.09
N MET A 54 -1.55 12.01 -14.07
CA MET A 54 -0.21 11.47 -14.21
C MET A 54 0.85 12.57 -14.30
N THR A 55 0.60 13.59 -15.11
CA THR A 55 1.51 14.74 -15.26
C THR A 55 1.63 15.52 -13.96
N THR A 56 0.51 15.74 -13.28
CA THR A 56 0.48 16.43 -11.98
C THR A 56 1.25 15.65 -10.91
N LEU A 57 1.07 14.32 -10.85
CA LEU A 57 1.80 13.46 -9.92
C LEU A 57 3.31 13.52 -10.15
N VAL A 58 3.76 13.41 -11.40
CA VAL A 58 5.20 13.51 -11.74
C VAL A 58 5.77 14.87 -11.33
N ALA A 59 5.04 15.95 -11.56
CA ALA A 59 5.46 17.29 -11.14
C ALA A 59 5.56 17.39 -9.61
N ALA A 60 4.60 16.85 -8.87
CA ALA A 60 4.61 16.83 -7.41
C ALA A 60 5.77 15.99 -6.85
N LEU A 61 6.06 14.82 -7.43
CA LEU A 61 7.18 13.98 -7.04
C LEU A 61 8.52 14.71 -7.25
N ARG A 62 8.70 15.37 -8.39
CA ARG A 62 9.90 16.18 -8.66
C ARG A 62 10.05 17.36 -7.68
N ALA A 63 8.94 17.99 -7.32
CA ALA A 63 8.95 19.06 -6.31
C ALA A 63 9.32 18.55 -4.90
N ALA A 64 9.17 17.26 -4.65
CA ALA A 64 9.59 16.56 -3.43
C ALA A 64 10.97 15.89 -3.56
N ASP A 65 11.78 16.30 -4.55
CA ASP A 65 13.11 15.75 -4.85
C ASP A 65 13.12 14.24 -5.17
N LEU A 66 11.97 13.71 -5.61
CA LEU A 66 11.87 12.34 -6.08
C LEU A 66 11.94 12.31 -7.61
N THR A 67 12.75 11.41 -8.14
CA THR A 67 12.87 11.20 -9.60
C THR A 67 12.16 9.91 -9.99
N PRO A 68 10.89 9.96 -10.41
CA PRO A 68 10.20 8.76 -10.90
C PRO A 68 10.86 8.31 -12.22
N SER A 69 10.89 6.99 -12.43
CA SER A 69 11.22 6.40 -13.72
C SER A 69 10.11 6.69 -14.76
N GLU A 70 10.27 6.19 -15.95
CA GLU A 70 9.21 6.22 -16.96
C GLU A 70 8.01 5.37 -16.52
N TRP A 71 6.85 5.65 -17.11
CA TRP A 71 5.65 4.84 -16.89
C TRP A 71 5.85 3.44 -17.48
N LEU A 72 5.49 2.44 -16.68
CA LEU A 72 5.62 1.04 -17.07
C LEU A 72 4.75 0.73 -18.30
N THR A 73 5.29 -0.03 -19.21
CA THR A 73 4.57 -0.63 -20.31
C THR A 73 3.66 -1.77 -19.81
N PRO A 74 2.62 -2.16 -20.58
CA PRO A 74 1.81 -3.33 -20.22
C PRO A 74 2.62 -4.61 -20.01
N GLY A 75 3.71 -4.79 -20.76
CA GLY A 75 4.62 -5.92 -20.61
C GLY A 75 5.35 -5.91 -19.27
N GLU A 76 5.89 -4.77 -18.86
CA GLU A 76 6.56 -4.62 -17.57
C GLU A 76 5.58 -4.81 -16.40
N VAL A 77 4.37 -4.30 -16.52
CA VAL A 77 3.31 -4.55 -15.53
C VAL A 77 2.99 -6.04 -15.43
N ALA A 78 2.92 -6.76 -16.56
CA ALA A 78 2.66 -8.20 -16.58
C ALA A 78 3.78 -8.99 -15.89
N VAL A 79 5.05 -8.59 -16.04
CA VAL A 79 6.19 -9.19 -15.32
C VAL A 79 6.04 -9.01 -13.81
N ILE A 80 5.69 -7.80 -13.36
CA ILE A 80 5.46 -7.53 -11.93
C ILE A 80 4.31 -8.38 -11.38
N LEU A 81 3.18 -8.44 -12.11
CA LEU A 81 2.03 -9.23 -11.70
C LEU A 81 2.38 -10.72 -11.60
N ARG A 82 3.06 -11.26 -12.61
CA ARG A 82 3.46 -12.67 -12.62
C ARG A 82 4.45 -12.97 -11.50
N GLY A 83 5.45 -12.11 -11.30
CA GLY A 83 6.43 -12.24 -10.22
C GLY A 83 5.82 -12.14 -8.82
N ALA A 84 4.72 -11.40 -8.66
CA ALA A 84 3.99 -11.35 -7.39
C ALA A 84 3.29 -12.68 -7.09
N TYR A 85 2.70 -13.33 -8.09
CA TYR A 85 2.06 -14.64 -7.94
C TYR A 85 3.07 -15.78 -7.79
N ASP A 86 4.22 -15.68 -8.44
CA ASP A 86 5.27 -16.70 -8.39
C ASP A 86 6.65 -16.04 -8.21
N PRO A 87 7.01 -15.70 -6.97
CA PRO A 87 8.28 -15.02 -6.68
C PRO A 87 9.51 -15.81 -7.10
N ALA A 88 9.43 -17.14 -7.18
CA ALA A 88 10.56 -17.98 -7.57
C ALA A 88 11.03 -17.72 -9.00
N ILE A 89 10.11 -17.34 -9.90
CA ILE A 89 10.45 -17.05 -11.30
C ILE A 89 10.70 -15.56 -11.56
N ALA A 90 10.45 -14.67 -10.60
CA ALA A 90 10.52 -13.23 -10.78
C ALA A 90 11.85 -12.76 -11.37
N ALA A 91 12.98 -13.21 -10.82
CA ALA A 91 14.32 -12.88 -11.31
C ALA A 91 14.60 -13.38 -12.74
N THR A 92 13.98 -14.49 -13.14
CA THR A 92 14.09 -15.03 -14.49
C THR A 92 13.26 -14.22 -15.47
N LEU A 93 12.04 -13.84 -15.08
CA LEU A 93 11.16 -13.01 -15.88
C LEU A 93 11.78 -11.64 -16.18
N GLU A 94 12.38 -11.03 -15.15
CA GLU A 94 13.06 -9.74 -15.31
C GLU A 94 14.24 -9.81 -16.27
N ARG A 95 15.02 -10.90 -16.23
CA ARG A 95 16.18 -11.08 -17.12
C ARG A 95 15.78 -11.30 -18.58
N HIS A 96 14.75 -12.07 -18.82
CA HIS A 96 14.36 -12.44 -20.18
C HIS A 96 13.40 -11.45 -20.84
N GLY A 97 12.66 -10.63 -20.07
CA GLY A 97 11.78 -9.57 -20.60
C GLY A 97 10.63 -10.05 -21.50
N GLU A 98 10.53 -11.36 -21.72
CA GLU A 98 9.65 -11.94 -22.75
C GLU A 98 8.25 -12.27 -22.24
N LEU A 99 8.07 -12.41 -20.95
CA LEU A 99 6.76 -12.63 -20.37
C LEU A 99 6.03 -11.29 -20.23
N GLY A 100 4.94 -11.14 -20.96
CA GLY A 100 4.06 -10.07 -20.63
C GLY A 100 3.78 -9.08 -21.74
N ARG A 101 3.67 -9.55 -22.95
CA ARG A 101 3.00 -8.74 -23.99
C ARG A 101 1.49 -8.64 -23.75
N ASP A 102 0.92 -9.60 -23.01
CA ASP A 102 -0.50 -9.64 -22.69
C ASP A 102 -0.73 -9.76 -21.18
N LEU A 103 -1.36 -8.75 -20.58
CA LEU A 103 -1.75 -8.73 -19.19
C LEU A 103 -2.66 -9.92 -18.81
N ALA A 104 -3.43 -10.46 -19.76
CA ALA A 104 -4.30 -11.62 -19.52
C ALA A 104 -3.50 -12.89 -19.16
N THR A 105 -2.24 -12.98 -19.57
CA THR A 105 -1.36 -14.12 -19.28
C THR A 105 -0.53 -13.94 -18.00
N ALA A 106 -0.61 -12.79 -17.35
CA ALA A 106 0.16 -12.47 -16.16
C ALA A 106 -0.39 -13.12 -14.88
N GLY A 107 -1.63 -13.62 -14.91
CA GLY A 107 -2.25 -14.31 -13.78
C GLY A 107 -1.63 -15.67 -13.47
N PRO A 108 -1.92 -16.25 -12.30
CA PRO A 108 -1.48 -17.59 -11.94
C PRO A 108 -2.21 -18.65 -12.77
N VAL A 109 -1.58 -19.80 -12.99
CA VAL A 109 -2.20 -20.96 -13.64
C VAL A 109 -3.14 -21.67 -12.67
N ALA A 110 -2.77 -21.73 -11.39
CA ALA A 110 -3.57 -22.33 -10.32
C ALA A 110 -3.63 -21.37 -9.13
N LEU A 111 -4.84 -21.24 -8.58
CA LEU A 111 -5.08 -20.44 -7.39
C LEU A 111 -5.98 -21.24 -6.44
N THR A 112 -5.56 -21.37 -5.19
CA THR A 112 -6.34 -22.02 -4.13
C THR A 112 -6.34 -21.12 -2.90
N GLU A 113 -7.53 -20.73 -2.46
CA GLU A 113 -7.69 -19.93 -1.25
C GLU A 113 -7.97 -20.84 -0.06
N SER A 114 -7.19 -20.68 1.00
CA SER A 114 -7.39 -21.24 2.32
C SER A 114 -7.89 -20.16 3.27
N TRP A 115 -8.25 -20.53 4.50
CA TRP A 115 -8.76 -19.58 5.49
C TRP A 115 -7.76 -18.47 5.81
N ASP A 116 -6.50 -18.81 5.93
CA ASP A 116 -5.41 -17.99 6.43
C ASP A 116 -4.30 -17.71 5.41
N HIS A 117 -4.32 -18.36 4.25
CA HIS A 117 -3.34 -18.14 3.19
C HIS A 117 -3.92 -18.39 1.80
N LEU A 118 -3.22 -17.88 0.81
CA LEU A 118 -3.47 -18.10 -0.60
C LEU A 118 -2.31 -18.93 -1.17
N ARG A 119 -2.60 -19.96 -1.96
CA ARG A 119 -1.62 -20.63 -2.79
C ARG A 119 -1.79 -20.20 -4.24
N SER A 120 -0.73 -19.74 -4.86
CA SER A 120 -0.68 -19.47 -6.30
C SER A 120 0.52 -20.19 -6.91
N ASP A 121 0.25 -21.06 -7.88
CA ASP A 121 1.27 -21.87 -8.54
C ASP A 121 2.20 -22.59 -7.51
N SER A 122 3.47 -22.15 -7.40
CA SER A 122 4.48 -22.73 -6.52
C SER A 122 4.61 -22.01 -5.16
N ALA A 123 3.88 -20.91 -4.94
CA ALA A 123 4.05 -20.07 -3.75
C ALA A 123 2.82 -20.04 -2.85
N HIS A 124 3.06 -19.84 -1.56
CA HIS A 124 2.04 -19.57 -0.54
C HIS A 124 2.17 -18.12 -0.10
N HIS A 125 1.06 -17.45 0.12
CA HIS A 125 0.98 -16.04 0.46
C HIS A 125 0.05 -15.82 1.65
N ALA A 126 0.44 -14.92 2.55
CA ALA A 126 -0.42 -14.41 3.60
C ALA A 126 -0.42 -12.88 3.57
N VAL A 127 -1.53 -12.27 3.93
CA VAL A 127 -1.63 -10.81 3.96
C VAL A 127 -1.91 -10.35 5.38
N LEU A 128 -1.09 -9.41 5.83
CA LEU A 128 -1.23 -8.70 7.09
C LEU A 128 -1.73 -7.29 6.81
N TRP A 129 -2.68 -6.83 7.61
CA TRP A 129 -3.14 -5.46 7.66
C TRP A 129 -2.47 -4.74 8.83
N ILE A 130 -1.93 -3.56 8.61
CA ILE A 130 -1.47 -2.68 9.69
C ILE A 130 -2.72 -2.07 10.33
N SER A 131 -3.14 -2.64 11.45
CA SER A 131 -4.35 -2.23 12.17
C SER A 131 -4.12 -0.97 12.98
N GLU A 132 -2.92 -0.78 13.53
CA GLU A 132 -2.54 0.42 14.25
C GLU A 132 -1.16 0.91 13.83
N TRP A 133 -1.05 2.22 13.63
CA TRP A 133 0.17 2.94 13.37
C TRP A 133 0.72 3.56 14.65
N PRO A 134 2.01 3.93 14.72
CA PRO A 134 2.57 4.60 15.89
C PRO A 134 1.75 5.84 16.26
N ARG A 135 1.35 5.94 17.51
CA ARG A 135 0.60 7.10 18.04
C ARG A 135 1.52 8.25 18.47
N SER A 136 2.80 7.95 18.68
CA SER A 136 3.82 8.95 19.02
C SER A 136 4.53 9.43 17.75
N MET A 137 5.23 10.57 17.88
CA MET A 137 6.11 11.05 16.81
C MET A 137 7.16 9.98 16.48
N VAL A 138 7.31 9.70 15.18
CA VAL A 138 8.29 8.75 14.66
C VAL A 138 9.39 9.47 13.89
N TYR A 139 10.57 8.89 13.87
CA TYR A 139 11.68 9.37 13.07
C TYR A 139 11.62 8.82 11.64
N PRO A 140 12.19 9.54 10.65
CA PRO A 140 12.38 8.99 9.31
C PRO A 140 13.05 7.62 9.38
N GLY A 141 12.51 6.63 8.65
CA GLY A 141 13.05 5.26 8.66
C GLY A 141 12.47 4.35 9.76
N PHE A 142 11.47 4.75 10.52
CA PHE A 142 10.85 3.88 11.53
C PHE A 142 10.31 2.56 10.98
N LEU A 143 9.96 2.52 9.68
CA LEU A 143 9.55 1.31 8.98
C LEU A 143 10.74 0.44 8.50
N ALA A 144 11.98 0.85 8.73
CA ALA A 144 13.14 0.08 8.28
C ALA A 144 13.13 -1.39 8.72
N PRO A 145 12.74 -1.76 9.95
CA PRO A 145 12.62 -3.17 10.34
C PRO A 145 11.65 -3.95 9.44
N LEU A 146 10.54 -3.32 9.04
CA LEU A 146 9.56 -3.93 8.14
C LEU A 146 10.02 -3.99 6.68
N LEU A 147 10.68 -2.94 6.21
CA LEU A 147 11.02 -2.79 4.79
C LEU A 147 12.36 -3.43 4.43
N LEU A 148 13.32 -3.46 5.35
CA LEU A 148 14.72 -3.79 5.05
C LEU A 148 15.21 -5.09 5.73
N SER A 149 14.35 -5.85 6.45
CA SER A 149 14.73 -7.16 6.97
C SER A 149 15.00 -8.14 5.82
N THR A 150 16.09 -8.88 5.91
CA THR A 150 16.58 -9.78 4.85
C THR A 150 15.96 -11.17 4.92
N GLY A 151 15.96 -11.91 3.81
CA GLY A 151 15.53 -13.31 3.74
C GLY A 151 14.02 -13.54 3.72
N ILE A 152 13.21 -12.49 3.62
CA ILE A 152 11.75 -12.60 3.57
C ILE A 152 11.21 -11.94 2.30
N GLN A 153 10.57 -12.73 1.45
CA GLN A 153 9.88 -12.23 0.29
C GLN A 153 8.57 -11.55 0.71
N ARG A 154 8.48 -10.24 0.53
CA ARG A 154 7.31 -9.45 0.93
C ARG A 154 7.05 -8.25 0.03
N THR A 155 5.83 -7.80 0.03
CA THR A 155 5.41 -6.53 -0.57
C THR A 155 4.71 -5.69 0.49
N PHE A 156 5.22 -4.49 0.74
CA PHE A 156 4.57 -3.49 1.58
C PHE A 156 3.78 -2.54 0.68
N SER A 157 2.48 -2.42 0.89
CA SER A 157 1.59 -1.56 0.12
C SER A 157 0.91 -0.52 0.99
N LEU A 158 0.98 0.73 0.57
CA LEU A 158 0.24 1.84 1.16
C LEU A 158 -0.80 2.34 0.16
N VAL A 159 -2.06 2.04 0.41
CA VAL A 159 -3.18 2.49 -0.42
C VAL A 159 -3.67 3.82 0.13
N CYS A 160 -3.48 4.91 -0.61
CA CYS A 160 -3.85 6.26 -0.22
C CYS A 160 -5.03 6.76 -1.04
N THR A 161 -6.07 7.27 -0.37
CA THR A 161 -7.23 7.88 -1.02
C THR A 161 -7.37 9.33 -0.54
N PRO A 162 -7.18 10.33 -1.41
CA PRO A 162 -7.43 11.72 -1.07
C PRO A 162 -8.91 11.95 -0.75
N ILE A 163 -9.18 12.65 0.34
CA ILE A 163 -10.53 13.04 0.75
C ILE A 163 -10.73 14.50 0.35
N ARG A 164 -11.86 14.80 -0.29
CA ARG A 164 -12.20 16.18 -0.64
C ARG A 164 -12.33 17.03 0.62
N SER A 165 -11.83 18.26 0.58
CA SER A 165 -11.81 19.16 1.74
C SER A 165 -13.21 19.41 2.32
N ASP A 166 -14.25 19.48 1.49
CA ASP A 166 -15.63 19.67 1.94
C ASP A 166 -16.18 18.43 2.67
N GLN A 167 -15.77 17.24 2.26
CA GLN A 167 -16.09 15.97 2.93
C GLN A 167 -15.30 15.85 4.22
N ALA A 168 -14.00 16.10 4.20
CA ALA A 168 -13.14 16.08 5.36
C ALA A 168 -13.67 17.00 6.48
N ALA A 169 -14.07 18.23 6.12
CA ALA A 169 -14.66 19.16 7.06
C ALA A 169 -15.98 18.66 7.69
N ARG A 170 -16.82 17.95 6.92
CA ARG A 170 -18.02 17.32 7.46
C ARG A 170 -17.71 16.18 8.39
N ASP A 171 -16.78 15.33 8.03
CA ASP A 171 -16.39 14.15 8.82
C ASP A 171 -15.74 14.58 10.14
N ILE A 172 -14.88 15.59 10.13
CA ILE A 172 -14.27 16.18 11.33
C ILE A 172 -15.35 16.77 12.25
N ARG A 173 -16.29 17.54 11.69
CA ARG A 173 -17.40 18.13 12.46
C ARG A 173 -18.27 17.06 13.12
N LYS A 174 -18.55 15.97 12.39
CA LYS A 174 -19.31 14.84 12.91
C LYS A 174 -18.58 14.19 14.09
N LYS A 175 -17.29 13.87 13.97
CA LYS A 175 -16.47 13.31 15.03
C LYS A 175 -16.42 14.23 16.26
N LYS A 176 -16.28 15.54 16.08
CA LYS A 176 -16.32 16.49 17.20
C LYS A 176 -17.67 16.47 17.93
N THR A 177 -18.78 16.41 17.19
CA THR A 177 -20.11 16.34 17.80
C THR A 177 -20.32 15.04 18.55
N GLU A 178 -19.89 13.90 17.99
CA GLU A 178 -19.95 12.60 18.64
C GLU A 178 -19.13 12.61 19.95
N TYR A 179 -17.90 13.12 19.92
CA TYR A 179 -17.05 13.21 21.11
C TYR A 179 -17.70 14.05 22.23
N ILE A 180 -18.23 15.25 21.89
CA ILE A 180 -18.89 16.14 22.84
C ILE A 180 -20.15 15.48 23.43
N SER A 181 -20.94 14.79 22.63
CA SER A 181 -22.12 14.07 23.05
C SER A 181 -21.78 12.94 24.03
N ASP A 182 -20.76 12.14 23.68
CA ASP A 182 -20.31 11.03 24.51
C ASP A 182 -19.67 11.49 25.81
N ALA A 183 -18.91 12.60 25.77
CA ALA A 183 -18.35 13.20 26.99
C ALA A 183 -19.47 13.70 27.93
N ALA A 184 -20.50 14.35 27.39
CA ALA A 184 -21.64 14.79 28.16
C ALA A 184 -22.45 13.62 28.78
N GLN A 185 -22.55 12.49 28.05
CA GLN A 185 -23.23 11.31 28.55
C GLN A 185 -22.42 10.62 29.67
N ARG A 186 -21.09 10.48 29.52
CA ARG A 186 -20.21 9.95 30.55
C ARG A 186 -20.20 10.79 31.82
N ALA A 187 -20.16 12.11 31.66
CA ALA A 187 -20.24 13.02 32.84
C ALA A 187 -21.52 12.80 33.67
N LYS A 188 -22.65 12.50 33.01
CA LYS A 188 -23.91 12.20 33.68
C LYS A 188 -23.88 10.93 34.55
N ILE A 189 -23.09 9.93 34.14
CA ILE A 189 -22.96 8.65 34.81
C ILE A 189 -21.72 8.56 35.74
N GLY A 190 -20.98 9.67 35.87
CA GLY A 190 -19.80 9.76 36.75
C GLY A 190 -18.60 8.94 36.26
N GLN A 191 -18.51 8.63 34.98
CA GLN A 191 -17.34 7.96 34.40
C GLN A 191 -16.19 8.95 34.20
N ILE A 192 -14.98 8.54 34.63
CA ILE A 192 -13.75 9.32 34.44
C ILE A 192 -13.32 9.27 32.98
N GLU A 193 -12.89 10.40 32.44
CA GLU A 193 -12.36 10.52 31.09
C GLU A 193 -11.03 9.73 30.97
N ASP A 194 -10.94 8.88 29.96
CA ASP A 194 -9.72 8.14 29.63
C ASP A 194 -8.74 9.03 28.86
N ALA A 195 -7.45 8.95 29.20
CA ALA A 195 -6.39 9.70 28.53
C ALA A 195 -6.32 9.42 27.00
N SER A 196 -6.69 8.21 26.60
CA SER A 196 -6.75 7.86 25.17
C SER A 196 -7.81 8.66 24.40
N GLN A 197 -8.97 8.89 25.03
CA GLN A 197 -10.07 9.65 24.42
C GLN A 197 -9.74 11.14 24.31
N THR A 198 -9.05 11.67 25.33
CA THR A 198 -8.55 13.05 25.27
C THR A 198 -7.54 13.22 24.13
N ALA A 199 -6.64 12.26 23.95
CA ALA A 199 -5.68 12.26 22.84
C ALA A 199 -6.40 12.19 21.47
N GLU A 200 -7.39 11.31 21.31
CA GLU A 200 -8.18 11.21 20.08
C GLU A 200 -8.91 12.53 19.74
N TYR A 201 -9.43 13.23 20.76
CA TYR A 201 -10.06 14.53 20.52
C TYR A 201 -9.06 15.62 20.12
N GLN A 202 -7.88 15.62 20.72
CA GLN A 202 -6.80 16.53 20.33
C GLN A 202 -6.37 16.28 18.88
N ASP A 203 -6.28 15.01 18.46
CA ASP A 203 -5.99 14.65 17.07
C ASP A 203 -7.06 15.19 16.10
N VAL A 204 -8.34 15.12 16.48
CA VAL A 204 -9.43 15.70 15.67
C VAL A 204 -9.33 17.22 15.55
N LEU A 205 -8.96 17.91 16.63
CA LEU A 205 -8.73 19.35 16.63
C LEU A 205 -7.51 19.73 15.76
N GLN A 206 -6.45 18.95 15.85
CA GLN A 206 -5.26 19.15 15.01
C GLN A 206 -5.60 18.95 13.52
N GLN A 207 -6.36 17.89 13.16
CA GLN A 207 -6.83 17.67 11.79
C GLN A 207 -7.68 18.84 11.27
N GLU A 208 -8.52 19.45 12.13
CA GLU A 208 -9.29 20.65 11.75
C GLU A 208 -8.39 21.85 11.47
N ALA A 209 -7.38 22.05 12.32
CA ALA A 209 -6.41 23.13 12.15
C ALA A 209 -5.60 22.95 10.85
N ASP A 210 -5.13 21.75 10.58
CA ASP A 210 -4.38 21.40 9.37
C ASP A 210 -5.23 21.60 8.12
N LEU A 211 -6.50 21.14 8.13
CA LEU A 211 -7.42 21.36 7.02
C LEU A 211 -7.66 22.86 6.77
N THR A 212 -7.79 23.65 7.85
CA THR A 212 -7.98 25.12 7.77
C THR A 212 -6.72 25.80 7.23
N ALA A 213 -5.53 25.28 7.55
CA ALA A 213 -4.27 25.73 6.99
C ALA A 213 -4.06 25.36 5.51
N GLY A 214 -5.00 24.59 4.92
CA GLY A 214 -4.96 24.18 3.51
C GLY A 214 -4.32 22.84 3.24
N HIS A 215 -4.03 22.04 4.27
CA HIS A 215 -3.49 20.70 4.12
C HIS A 215 -4.57 19.75 3.60
N GLY A 216 -4.18 18.81 2.75
CA GLY A 216 -5.06 17.74 2.26
C GLY A 216 -5.23 16.63 3.29
N VAL A 217 -6.43 16.04 3.32
CA VAL A 217 -6.70 14.84 4.14
C VAL A 217 -6.61 13.60 3.28
N LEU A 218 -5.86 12.61 3.76
CA LEU A 218 -5.70 11.31 3.12
C LEU A 218 -6.29 10.22 4.04
N ARG A 219 -7.02 9.29 3.44
CA ARG A 219 -7.28 7.98 4.07
C ARG A 219 -6.26 7.01 3.51
N TYR A 220 -5.61 6.26 4.38
CA TYR A 220 -4.62 5.28 3.96
C TYR A 220 -4.80 3.96 4.69
N THR A 221 -4.40 2.88 4.01
CA THR A 221 -4.40 1.51 4.55
C THR A 221 -3.04 0.89 4.22
N GLY A 222 -2.36 0.38 5.24
CA GLY A 222 -1.12 -0.35 5.09
C GLY A 222 -1.37 -1.85 5.04
N LEU A 223 -0.83 -2.52 4.05
CA LEU A 223 -0.92 -3.98 3.86
C LEU A 223 0.47 -4.55 3.61
N ILE A 224 0.70 -5.76 4.09
CA ILE A 224 1.94 -6.50 3.87
C ILE A 224 1.57 -7.87 3.34
N SER A 225 1.95 -8.16 2.11
CA SER A 225 1.90 -9.52 1.56
C SER A 225 3.22 -10.20 1.81
N VAL A 226 3.19 -11.38 2.41
CA VAL A 226 4.35 -12.24 2.67
C VAL A 226 4.22 -13.48 1.82
N SER A 227 5.32 -13.92 1.21
CA SER A 227 5.33 -15.07 0.30
C SER A 227 6.44 -16.06 0.67
N ALA A 228 6.15 -17.35 0.56
CA ALA A 228 7.13 -18.41 0.77
C ALA A 228 6.81 -19.66 -0.07
N PRO A 229 7.78 -20.56 -0.30
CA PRO A 229 7.58 -21.79 -1.07
C PRO A 229 6.70 -22.82 -0.37
N THR A 230 6.72 -22.86 0.95
CA THR A 230 5.96 -23.81 1.78
C THR A 230 5.14 -23.09 2.84
N VAL A 231 4.14 -23.76 3.40
CA VAL A 231 3.32 -23.21 4.47
C VAL A 231 4.13 -22.98 5.74
N ASP A 232 5.05 -23.92 6.09
CA ASP A 232 5.87 -23.79 7.29
C ASP A 232 6.82 -22.58 7.20
N GLU A 233 7.43 -22.35 6.03
CA GLU A 233 8.26 -21.17 5.77
C GLU A 233 7.43 -19.89 5.76
N LEU A 234 6.18 -19.95 5.26
CA LEU A 234 5.26 -18.82 5.30
C LEU A 234 4.92 -18.43 6.74
N GLU A 235 4.62 -19.39 7.61
CA GLU A 235 4.33 -19.10 9.02
C GLU A 235 5.54 -18.50 9.75
N ALA A 236 6.74 -19.01 9.48
CA ALA A 236 7.98 -18.45 10.02
C ALA A 236 8.20 -17.01 9.51
N ALA A 237 7.97 -16.76 8.22
CA ALA A 237 8.12 -15.43 7.62
C ALA A 237 7.06 -14.43 8.15
N VAL A 238 5.80 -14.87 8.32
CA VAL A 238 4.74 -14.05 8.91
C VAL A 238 5.11 -13.65 10.33
N SER A 239 5.55 -14.60 11.17
CA SER A 239 5.97 -14.32 12.54
C SER A 239 7.12 -13.31 12.60
N ALA A 240 8.09 -13.42 11.69
CA ALA A 240 9.21 -12.48 11.61
C ALA A 240 8.74 -11.07 11.18
N VAL A 241 7.78 -10.97 10.26
CA VAL A 241 7.19 -9.68 9.85
C VAL A 241 6.37 -9.06 10.98
N GLU A 242 5.63 -9.84 11.76
CA GLU A 242 4.91 -9.36 12.95
C GLU A 242 5.88 -8.81 14.01
N GLN A 243 7.00 -9.48 14.26
CA GLN A 243 8.05 -8.96 15.13
C GLN A 243 8.67 -7.66 14.60
N ALA A 244 8.91 -7.57 13.30
CA ALA A 244 9.41 -6.35 12.68
C ALA A 244 8.40 -5.19 12.76
N ALA A 245 7.10 -5.49 12.69
CA ALA A 245 6.04 -4.51 12.89
C ALA A 245 6.04 -3.95 14.32
N ILE A 246 6.19 -4.81 15.33
CA ILE A 246 6.30 -4.39 16.73
C ILE A 246 7.52 -3.46 16.92
N GLN A 247 8.66 -3.78 16.31
CA GLN A 247 9.84 -2.91 16.34
C GLN A 247 9.60 -1.55 15.67
N ALA A 248 8.74 -1.50 14.65
CA ALA A 248 8.29 -0.27 14.00
C ALA A 248 7.15 0.43 14.76
N SER A 249 6.77 -0.07 15.97
CA SER A 249 5.63 0.40 16.75
C SER A 249 4.29 0.34 15.99
N CYS A 250 4.15 -0.63 15.10
CA CYS A 250 2.94 -0.92 14.38
C CYS A 250 2.29 -2.20 14.91
N GLU A 251 0.96 -2.25 14.89
CA GLU A 251 0.21 -3.50 15.12
C GLU A 251 -0.26 -4.06 13.78
N THR A 252 -0.16 -5.37 13.63
CA THR A 252 -0.61 -6.06 12.43
C THR A 252 -1.64 -7.13 12.77
N ARG A 253 -2.56 -7.36 11.83
CA ARG A 253 -3.53 -8.45 11.88
C ARG A 253 -3.52 -9.21 10.58
N ARG A 254 -3.39 -10.53 10.65
CA ARG A 254 -3.57 -11.39 9.49
C ARG A 254 -5.02 -11.31 9.01
N LEU A 255 -5.21 -11.04 7.73
CA LEU A 255 -6.52 -11.10 7.10
C LEU A 255 -6.88 -12.56 6.88
N VAL A 256 -8.10 -12.96 7.28
CA VAL A 256 -8.57 -14.34 7.15
C VAL A 256 -9.90 -14.38 6.38
N GLY A 257 -10.15 -15.47 5.65
CA GLY A 257 -11.35 -15.67 4.86
C GLY A 257 -11.51 -14.77 3.63
N GLN A 258 -10.47 -13.99 3.26
CA GLN A 258 -10.45 -13.08 2.11
C GLN A 258 -9.03 -12.93 1.52
N GLN A 259 -8.27 -14.00 1.55
CA GLN A 259 -6.84 -13.96 1.18
C GLN A 259 -6.61 -13.59 -0.29
N ALA A 260 -7.42 -14.08 -1.21
CA ALA A 260 -7.30 -13.76 -2.64
C ALA A 260 -7.57 -12.27 -2.91
N GLN A 261 -8.59 -11.71 -2.29
CA GLN A 261 -8.92 -10.29 -2.42
C GLN A 261 -7.83 -9.42 -1.76
N ALA A 262 -7.41 -9.78 -0.55
CA ALA A 262 -6.35 -9.08 0.18
C ALA A 262 -5.02 -9.09 -0.58
N PHE A 263 -4.64 -10.24 -1.16
CA PHE A 263 -3.44 -10.37 -1.99
C PHE A 263 -3.50 -9.46 -3.21
N ALA A 264 -4.64 -9.39 -3.90
CA ALA A 264 -4.81 -8.52 -5.07
C ALA A 264 -4.62 -7.03 -4.74
N VAL A 265 -4.88 -6.62 -3.50
CA VAL A 265 -4.65 -5.24 -3.04
C VAL A 265 -3.24 -5.04 -2.52
N ALA A 266 -2.69 -6.02 -1.79
CA ALA A 266 -1.42 -5.90 -1.11
C ALA A 266 -0.21 -6.18 -2.01
N ALA A 267 -0.31 -7.13 -2.94
CA ALA A 267 0.82 -7.59 -3.75
C ALA A 267 0.82 -7.03 -5.17
N LEU A 268 -0.35 -6.67 -5.71
CA LEU A 268 -0.46 -6.25 -7.10
C LEU A 268 -0.58 -4.72 -7.21
N PRO A 269 0.13 -4.07 -8.15
CA PRO A 269 0.11 -2.62 -8.32
C PRO A 269 -1.16 -2.13 -9.03
N LEU A 270 -2.32 -2.59 -8.59
CA LEU A 270 -3.62 -2.31 -9.23
C LEU A 270 -4.39 -1.15 -8.59
N CYS A 271 -3.86 -0.54 -7.53
CA CYS A 271 -4.47 0.58 -6.80
C CYS A 271 -5.93 0.29 -6.41
N ARG A 272 -6.20 -0.90 -5.90
CA ARG A 272 -7.52 -1.29 -5.39
C ARG A 272 -7.62 -0.98 -3.89
N SER A 273 -8.82 -0.65 -3.43
CA SER A 273 -9.15 -0.59 -2.00
C SER A 273 -9.67 -1.94 -1.51
N VAL A 274 -9.40 -2.27 -0.27
CA VAL A 274 -10.01 -3.40 0.45
C VAL A 274 -11.44 -3.06 0.78
#